data_6417e6a57c1172ba9044a71ce3a52ade
#
_entry.id   6417e6a57c1172ba9044a71ce3a52ade
#
_cell.length_a   1.000
_cell.length_b   1.000
_cell.length_c   1.000
_cell.angle_alpha   90.00
_cell.angle_beta   90.00
_cell.angle_gamma   90.00
#
_symmetry.space_group_name_H-M   'P 1'
#
loop_
_entity.id
_entity.type
_entity.pdbx_description
1 polymer ?
#
loop_
_entity_poly.entity_id
_entity_poly.type
_entity_poly.pdbx_seq_one_letter_code
_entity_poly.pdbx_strand_id
1 'polypeptide(L)'
;MTDADRTLDDLLDGERTAMVVTADQRARPMTILERDDQRLWFLTTAAADWVQELPEREVVNLSIVDPGDSLYVSLTGTAATTTDQDVRERLWSPALEAWFDGVEDPNLVALSVDVTDGEYWDGPDGAVARTLKLAAAALTGSGSEKMGDKGDVVT
;
A
#
# COMPACT_ATOMS: atom_id res chain seq x y z
N MET A 1 6.55 -6.02 24.63
CA MET A 1 6.37 -5.37 23.33
C MET A 1 5.14 -4.51 23.34
N THR A 2 5.25 -3.31 22.91
CA THR A 2 4.10 -2.43 22.82
C THR A 2 3.63 -2.36 21.37
N ASP A 3 2.40 -1.91 21.20
CA ASP A 3 1.85 -1.77 19.86
C ASP A 3 2.63 -0.76 19.02
N ALA A 4 3.40 0.10 19.67
CA ALA A 4 4.22 1.07 18.96
C ALA A 4 5.34 0.43 18.14
N ASP A 5 5.61 -0.84 18.40
CA ASP A 5 6.66 -1.55 17.68
C ASP A 5 6.14 -2.42 16.54
N ARG A 6 4.89 -2.28 16.19
CA ARG A 6 4.31 -3.08 15.12
C ARG A 6 4.91 -2.68 13.77
N THR A 7 5.10 -3.68 12.93
CA THR A 7 5.61 -3.46 11.57
C THR A 7 4.45 -3.40 10.58
N LEU A 8 4.76 -3.01 9.36
CA LEU A 8 3.76 -3.02 8.30
C LEU A 8 3.18 -4.42 8.11
N ASP A 9 4.02 -5.42 8.17
CA ASP A 9 3.56 -6.80 7.98
C ASP A 9 2.62 -7.20 9.10
N ASP A 10 2.91 -6.80 10.32
CA ASP A 10 2.03 -7.10 11.46
C ASP A 10 0.67 -6.44 11.30
N LEU A 11 0.68 -5.19 10.87
CA LEU A 11 -0.56 -4.43 10.73
C LEU A 11 -1.44 -4.95 9.60
N LEU A 12 -0.83 -5.39 8.52
CA LEU A 12 -1.58 -5.82 7.35
C LEU A 12 -1.87 -7.31 7.31
N ASP A 13 -1.48 -8.02 8.35
CA ASP A 13 -1.76 -9.45 8.42
C ASP A 13 -3.27 -9.68 8.36
N GLY A 14 -3.71 -10.41 7.36
CA GLY A 14 -5.13 -10.66 7.16
C GLY A 14 -5.87 -9.57 6.40
N GLU A 15 -5.26 -8.41 6.22
CA GLU A 15 -5.90 -7.31 5.49
C GLU A 15 -5.68 -7.49 3.99
N ARG A 16 -6.74 -7.31 3.23
CA ARG A 16 -6.68 -7.56 1.80
C ARG A 16 -7.10 -6.38 0.95
N THR A 17 -7.79 -5.40 1.52
CA THR A 17 -8.32 -4.28 0.76
C THR A 17 -7.78 -2.98 1.32
N ALA A 18 -7.33 -2.13 0.41
CA ALA A 18 -6.91 -0.79 0.76
C ALA A 18 -7.70 0.21 -0.08
N MET A 19 -8.03 1.34 0.52
CA MET A 19 -8.56 2.47 -0.24
C MET A 19 -7.34 3.27 -0.69
N VAL A 20 -7.11 3.28 -2.00
CA VAL A 20 -5.96 3.97 -2.58
C VAL A 20 -6.39 5.35 -3.03
N VAL A 21 -5.76 6.38 -2.48
CA VAL A 21 -6.08 7.78 -2.78
C VAL A 21 -4.95 8.37 -3.59
N THR A 22 -5.27 8.81 -4.80
CA THR A 22 -4.30 9.42 -5.71
C THR A 22 -4.42 10.94 -5.68
N ALA A 23 -3.64 11.63 -6.52
CA ALA A 23 -3.58 13.09 -6.50
C ALA A 23 -4.94 13.75 -6.77
N ASP A 24 -5.82 13.07 -7.47
CA ASP A 24 -7.17 13.58 -7.70
C ASP A 24 -8.05 13.48 -6.45
N GLN A 25 -7.49 12.98 -5.36
CA GLN A 25 -8.14 12.86 -4.06
C GLN A 25 -9.34 11.91 -4.05
N ARG A 26 -9.42 11.06 -5.04
CA ARG A 26 -10.44 10.01 -5.06
C ARG A 26 -9.88 8.75 -4.44
N ALA A 27 -10.70 8.09 -3.65
CA ALA A 27 -10.33 6.84 -3.00
C ALA A 27 -10.92 5.68 -3.78
N ARG A 28 -10.09 4.68 -4.06
CA ARG A 28 -10.53 3.50 -4.83
C ARG A 28 -10.17 2.24 -4.05
N PRO A 29 -11.13 1.33 -3.87
CA PRO A 29 -10.80 0.07 -3.19
C PRO A 29 -9.97 -0.81 -4.13
N MET A 30 -8.88 -1.32 -3.60
CA MET A 30 -8.00 -2.20 -4.37
C MET A 30 -7.54 -3.33 -3.49
N THR A 31 -7.41 -4.51 -4.09
CA THR A 31 -6.98 -5.69 -3.36
C THR A 31 -5.45 -5.73 -3.27
N ILE A 32 -4.95 -5.87 -2.08
CA ILE A 32 -3.52 -6.09 -1.85
C ILE A 32 -3.24 -7.53 -2.23
N LEU A 33 -2.48 -7.73 -3.30
CA LEU A 33 -2.20 -9.07 -3.80
C LEU A 33 -0.93 -9.67 -3.22
N GLU A 34 0.03 -8.81 -2.91
CA GLU A 34 1.29 -9.27 -2.38
C GLU A 34 1.91 -8.16 -1.54
N ARG A 35 2.57 -8.55 -0.47
CA ARG A 35 3.39 -7.66 0.32
C ARG A 35 4.82 -8.18 0.24
N ASP A 36 5.71 -7.28 -0.13
CA ASP A 36 7.12 -7.61 -0.25
C ASP A 36 7.89 -6.52 0.48
N ASP A 37 8.22 -6.82 1.74
CA ASP A 37 8.85 -5.85 2.62
C ASP A 37 7.94 -4.63 2.81
N GLN A 38 8.30 -3.46 2.29
CA GLN A 38 7.42 -2.29 2.36
C GLN A 38 6.70 -2.02 1.06
N ARG A 39 6.77 -2.93 0.12
CA ARG A 39 6.10 -2.75 -1.16
C ARG A 39 4.80 -3.53 -1.20
N LEU A 40 3.75 -2.86 -1.59
CA LEU A 40 2.45 -3.50 -1.78
C LEU A 40 2.15 -3.55 -3.26
N TRP A 41 1.60 -4.69 -3.69
CA TRP A 41 1.31 -4.91 -5.10
C TRP A 41 -0.18 -5.06 -5.34
N PHE A 42 -0.62 -4.45 -6.43
CA PHE A 42 -2.01 -4.47 -6.88
C PHE A 42 -2.02 -4.71 -8.38
N LEU A 43 -3.15 -5.18 -8.90
CA LEU A 43 -3.37 -5.24 -10.34
C LEU A 43 -4.52 -4.30 -10.69
N THR A 44 -4.37 -3.58 -11.78
CA THR A 44 -5.38 -2.64 -12.22
C THR A 44 -5.42 -2.61 -13.75
N THR A 45 -6.22 -1.72 -14.32
CA THR A 45 -6.37 -1.65 -15.76
C THR A 45 -5.75 -0.39 -16.32
N ALA A 46 -5.00 -0.54 -17.41
CA ALA A 46 -4.45 0.60 -18.13
C ALA A 46 -5.53 1.46 -18.77
N ALA A 47 -6.77 0.94 -18.87
CA ALA A 47 -7.86 1.69 -19.46
C ALA A 47 -8.42 2.76 -18.52
N ALA A 48 -8.09 2.69 -17.22
CA ALA A 48 -8.59 3.68 -16.29
C ALA A 48 -7.86 5.01 -16.45
N ASP A 49 -8.63 6.10 -16.50
CA ASP A 49 -8.04 7.42 -16.70
C ASP A 49 -6.99 7.75 -15.65
N TRP A 50 -7.26 7.42 -14.39
CA TRP A 50 -6.32 7.76 -13.32
C TRP A 50 -4.99 7.02 -13.46
N VAL A 51 -5.03 5.81 -14.05
CA VAL A 51 -3.81 5.06 -14.29
C VAL A 51 -3.01 5.69 -15.42
N GLN A 52 -3.71 6.12 -16.48
CA GLN A 52 -3.07 6.77 -17.60
C GLN A 52 -2.45 8.10 -17.22
N GLU A 53 -3.05 8.77 -16.24
CA GLU A 53 -2.59 10.08 -15.78
C GLU A 53 -1.53 9.99 -14.68
N LEU A 54 -1.24 8.79 -14.19
CA LEU A 54 -0.20 8.65 -13.19
C LEU A 54 1.15 9.04 -13.77
N PRO A 55 1.86 9.97 -13.12
CA PRO A 55 3.22 10.22 -13.51
C PRO A 55 4.08 8.99 -13.22
N GLU A 56 5.31 9.03 -13.65
CA GLU A 56 6.21 7.90 -13.45
C GLU A 56 6.27 7.47 -11.99
N ARG A 57 6.20 8.43 -11.08
CA ARG A 57 6.11 8.16 -9.65
C ARG A 57 5.19 9.19 -9.04
N GLU A 58 4.28 8.72 -8.20
CA GLU A 58 3.33 9.61 -7.55
C GLU A 58 3.15 9.22 -6.09
N VAL A 59 3.04 10.23 -5.23
CA VAL A 59 2.74 9.99 -3.82
C VAL A 59 1.25 9.69 -3.69
N VAL A 60 0.95 8.59 -3.01
CA VAL A 60 -0.42 8.17 -2.79
C VAL A 60 -0.63 7.88 -1.31
N ASN A 61 -1.88 7.86 -0.90
CA ASN A 61 -2.28 7.45 0.44
C ASN A 61 -3.07 6.16 0.35
N LEU A 62 -2.83 5.28 1.31
CA LEU A 62 -3.57 4.03 1.42
C LEU A 62 -4.23 4.01 2.79
N SER A 63 -5.52 3.72 2.81
CA SER A 63 -6.27 3.58 4.06
C SER A 63 -6.80 2.18 4.18
N ILE A 64 -6.53 1.54 5.30
CA ILE A 64 -7.05 0.21 5.61
C ILE A 64 -7.88 0.34 6.88
N VAL A 65 -9.11 -0.16 6.84
CA VAL A 65 -10.03 -0.04 7.96
C VAL A 65 -10.52 -1.43 8.32
N ASP A 66 -10.30 -1.81 9.57
CA ASP A 66 -10.75 -3.09 10.08
C ASP A 66 -11.49 -2.87 11.40
N PRO A 67 -12.80 -2.59 11.33
CA PRO A 67 -13.58 -2.34 12.54
C PRO A 67 -13.65 -3.54 13.47
N GLY A 68 -13.57 -4.75 12.91
CA GLY A 68 -13.61 -5.96 13.73
C GLY A 68 -12.46 -6.04 14.72
N ASP A 69 -11.29 -5.57 14.30
CA ASP A 69 -10.12 -5.55 15.16
C ASP A 69 -9.84 -4.15 15.70
N SER A 70 -10.75 -3.22 15.50
CA SER A 70 -10.57 -1.82 15.89
C SER A 70 -9.25 -1.26 15.40
N LEU A 71 -8.90 -1.61 14.17
CA LEU A 71 -7.64 -1.21 13.58
C LEU A 71 -7.88 -0.32 12.36
N TYR A 72 -7.19 0.80 12.33
CA TYR A 72 -7.27 1.77 11.26
C TYR A 72 -5.85 2.16 10.88
N VAL A 73 -5.53 2.08 9.60
CA VAL A 73 -4.16 2.30 9.14
C VAL A 73 -4.16 3.33 8.01
N SER A 74 -3.25 4.29 8.10
CA SER A 74 -3.05 5.27 7.04
C SER A 74 -1.58 5.21 6.62
N LEU A 75 -1.35 4.94 5.35
CA LEU A 75 -0.01 4.79 4.82
C LEU A 75 0.21 5.80 3.71
N THR A 76 1.43 6.32 3.65
CA THR A 76 1.86 7.15 2.54
C THR A 76 2.93 6.38 1.78
N GLY A 77 2.88 6.43 0.48
CA GLY A 77 3.86 5.73 -0.32
C GLY A 77 3.99 6.32 -1.71
N THR A 78 4.87 5.74 -2.49
CA THR A 78 5.11 6.15 -3.86
C THR A 78 4.62 5.07 -4.80
N ALA A 79 3.72 5.44 -5.69
CA ALA A 79 3.11 4.51 -6.63
C ALA A 79 3.86 4.50 -7.94
N ALA A 80 3.97 3.33 -8.55
CA ALA A 80 4.53 3.16 -9.87
C ALA A 80 3.82 2.00 -10.55
N THR A 81 3.75 2.05 -11.88
CA THR A 81 3.11 0.97 -12.65
C THR A 81 4.16 0.23 -13.46
N THR A 82 3.87 -1.02 -13.74
CA THR A 82 4.72 -1.81 -14.62
C THR A 82 3.86 -2.80 -15.40
N THR A 83 4.30 -3.09 -16.63
CA THR A 83 3.70 -4.14 -17.45
C THR A 83 4.62 -5.33 -17.57
N ASP A 84 5.64 -5.41 -16.71
CA ASP A 84 6.58 -6.53 -16.71
C ASP A 84 5.82 -7.84 -16.60
N GLN A 85 6.09 -8.75 -17.53
CA GLN A 85 5.35 -10.00 -17.63
C GLN A 85 5.55 -10.87 -16.38
N ASP A 86 6.77 -10.92 -15.86
CA ASP A 86 7.04 -11.75 -14.69
C ASP A 86 6.26 -11.27 -13.48
N VAL A 87 6.13 -9.96 -13.31
CA VAL A 87 5.36 -9.39 -12.20
C VAL A 87 3.89 -9.73 -12.37
N ARG A 88 3.35 -9.55 -13.57
CA ARG A 88 1.95 -9.81 -13.81
C ARG A 88 1.62 -11.29 -13.59
N GLU A 89 2.51 -12.18 -14.03
CA GLU A 89 2.30 -13.60 -13.82
C GLU A 89 2.34 -13.99 -12.36
N ARG A 90 3.23 -13.38 -11.61
CA ARG A 90 3.33 -13.65 -10.18
C ARG A 90 2.06 -13.24 -9.43
N LEU A 91 1.48 -12.13 -9.84
CA LEU A 91 0.30 -11.58 -9.17
C LEU A 91 -1.02 -12.15 -9.68
N TRP A 92 -0.99 -12.85 -10.79
CA TRP A 92 -2.20 -13.35 -11.43
C TRP A 92 -2.87 -14.46 -10.63
N SER A 93 -4.19 -14.45 -10.63
CA SER A 93 -4.97 -15.58 -10.14
C SER A 93 -6.21 -15.73 -11.02
N PRO A 94 -6.79 -16.93 -11.06
CA PRO A 94 -8.00 -17.15 -11.88
C PRO A 94 -9.18 -16.27 -11.51
N ALA A 95 -9.23 -15.78 -10.27
CA ALA A 95 -10.30 -14.88 -9.86
C ALA A 95 -10.30 -13.59 -10.68
N LEU A 96 -9.17 -13.23 -11.28
CA LEU A 96 -9.06 -12.02 -12.07
C LEU A 96 -9.64 -12.16 -13.46
N GLU A 97 -10.00 -13.36 -13.86
CA GLU A 97 -10.62 -13.59 -15.17
C GLU A 97 -11.98 -12.92 -15.32
N ALA A 98 -12.56 -12.49 -14.21
CA ALA A 98 -13.79 -11.74 -14.24
C ALA A 98 -13.60 -10.34 -14.87
N TRP A 99 -12.37 -9.84 -14.83
CA TRP A 99 -12.08 -8.47 -15.30
C TRP A 99 -11.07 -8.40 -16.43
N PHE A 100 -10.27 -9.45 -16.63
CA PHE A 100 -9.19 -9.46 -17.61
C PHE A 100 -9.25 -10.74 -18.43
N ASP A 101 -8.77 -10.66 -19.66
CA ASP A 101 -8.78 -11.82 -20.58
C ASP A 101 -7.67 -12.83 -20.27
N GLY A 102 -6.85 -12.54 -19.28
CA GLY A 102 -5.76 -13.40 -18.92
C GLY A 102 -4.54 -12.58 -18.56
N VAL A 103 -3.47 -13.26 -18.17
CA VAL A 103 -2.26 -12.59 -17.73
C VAL A 103 -1.60 -11.79 -18.85
N GLU A 104 -1.96 -12.07 -20.11
CA GLU A 104 -1.40 -11.37 -21.26
C GLU A 104 -2.30 -10.25 -21.77
N ASP A 105 -3.39 -9.98 -21.06
CA ASP A 105 -4.29 -8.89 -21.43
C ASP A 105 -3.49 -7.58 -21.48
N PRO A 106 -3.52 -6.87 -22.60
CA PRO A 106 -2.73 -5.63 -22.74
C PRO A 106 -3.15 -4.54 -21.76
N ASN A 107 -4.35 -4.65 -21.18
CA ASN A 107 -4.83 -3.69 -20.19
C ASN A 107 -4.40 -4.04 -18.76
N LEU A 108 -3.80 -5.19 -18.55
CA LEU A 108 -3.41 -5.61 -17.21
C LEU A 108 -2.11 -4.91 -16.81
N VAL A 109 -2.18 -4.15 -15.74
CA VAL A 109 -1.04 -3.36 -15.24
C VAL A 109 -0.85 -3.67 -13.77
N ALA A 110 0.40 -3.87 -13.37
CA ALA A 110 0.73 -4.02 -11.96
C ALA A 110 1.03 -2.64 -11.38
N LEU A 111 0.49 -2.38 -10.21
CA LEU A 111 0.74 -1.15 -9.48
C LEU A 111 1.48 -1.52 -8.20
N SER A 112 2.61 -0.86 -7.99
CA SER A 112 3.35 -1.03 -6.74
C SER A 112 3.27 0.25 -5.94
N VAL A 113 3.22 0.11 -4.63
CA VAL A 113 3.30 1.24 -3.73
C VAL A 113 4.41 0.95 -2.73
N ASP A 114 5.45 1.76 -2.77
CA ASP A 114 6.54 1.68 -1.80
C ASP A 114 6.14 2.54 -0.62
N VAL A 115 5.79 1.91 0.49
CA VAL A 115 5.32 2.62 1.67
C VAL A 115 6.50 3.31 2.34
N THR A 116 6.36 4.61 2.58
CA THR A 116 7.42 5.40 3.16
C THR A 116 7.10 5.85 4.58
N ASP A 117 5.81 6.06 4.87
CA ASP A 117 5.38 6.54 6.18
C ASP A 117 4.05 5.89 6.52
N GLY A 118 3.75 5.85 7.79
CA GLY A 118 2.45 5.34 8.20
C GLY A 118 2.15 5.62 9.64
N GLU A 119 0.86 5.63 9.95
CA GLU A 119 0.40 5.65 11.32
C GLU A 119 -0.81 4.74 11.41
N TYR A 120 -1.07 4.29 12.60
CA TYR A 120 -2.22 3.44 12.82
C TYR A 120 -2.88 3.76 14.15
N TRP A 121 -4.14 3.43 14.21
CA TRP A 121 -4.95 3.57 15.42
C TRP A 121 -5.45 2.20 15.78
N ASP A 122 -5.18 1.75 16.98
CA ASP A 122 -5.73 0.51 17.48
C ASP A 122 -6.47 0.79 18.77
N GLY A 123 -7.59 0.12 18.95
CA GLY A 123 -8.45 0.36 20.09
C GLY A 123 -9.78 0.96 19.65
N PRO A 124 -10.76 0.98 20.55
CA PRO A 124 -12.11 1.43 20.23
C PRO A 124 -12.09 2.82 19.59
N ASP A 125 -12.80 2.95 18.48
CA ASP A 125 -13.01 4.22 17.79
C ASP A 125 -11.71 4.91 17.35
N GLY A 126 -10.63 4.15 17.19
CA GLY A 126 -9.38 4.75 16.77
C GLY A 126 -8.81 5.72 17.76
N ALA A 127 -9.02 5.47 19.05
CA ALA A 127 -8.69 6.42 20.09
C ALA A 127 -7.20 6.71 20.26
N VAL A 128 -6.34 5.79 19.83
CA VAL A 128 -4.89 5.93 20.04
C VAL A 128 -4.17 5.84 18.71
N ALA A 129 -3.54 6.94 18.33
CA ALA A 129 -2.74 6.97 17.11
C ALA A 129 -1.30 6.57 17.45
N ARG A 130 -0.71 5.74 16.63
CA ARG A 130 0.67 5.28 16.78
C ARG A 130 1.40 5.35 15.47
N THR A 131 2.69 5.59 15.55
CA THR A 131 3.53 5.65 14.37
C THR A 131 3.94 4.24 13.96
N LEU A 132 3.86 3.97 12.69
CA LEU A 132 4.31 2.71 12.12
C LEU A 132 5.81 2.76 11.91
N LYS A 133 6.51 1.75 12.42
CA LYS A 133 7.95 1.65 12.21
C LYS A 133 8.21 0.90 10.91
N LEU A 134 8.92 1.54 10.02
CA LEU A 134 9.17 0.98 8.71
C LEU A 134 10.66 0.64 8.54
N ALA A 135 10.91 -0.59 8.12
CA ALA A 135 12.26 -1.01 7.84
C ALA A 135 12.84 -0.28 6.62
N ALA A 136 11.98 0.35 5.83
CA ALA A 136 12.45 1.11 4.67
C ALA A 136 13.43 2.20 5.08
N ALA A 137 13.33 2.67 6.30
CA ALA A 137 14.27 3.64 6.80
C ALA A 137 15.71 3.13 6.67
N ALA A 138 15.89 1.84 6.82
CA ALA A 138 17.21 1.25 6.72
C ALA A 138 17.73 1.23 5.29
N LEU A 139 16.85 1.32 4.32
CA LEU A 139 17.25 1.25 2.93
C LEU A 139 17.90 2.52 2.44
N THR A 140 17.58 3.63 3.06
CA THR A 140 18.07 4.92 2.63
C THR A 140 19.28 5.40 3.40
N GLY A 141 19.58 4.77 4.50
CA GLY A 141 20.68 5.18 5.36
C GLY A 141 20.44 6.53 6.00
N SER A 142 20.50 7.57 5.21
CA SER A 142 20.34 8.91 5.76
C SER A 142 18.93 9.18 6.26
N GLY A 143 17.96 8.51 5.69
CA GLY A 143 16.59 8.67 6.14
C GLY A 143 16.29 7.90 7.39
N SER A 144 17.06 6.86 7.66
CA SER A 144 16.75 5.98 8.75
C SER A 144 16.85 6.66 10.12
N GLU A 145 17.84 7.51 10.27
CA GLU A 145 17.98 8.21 11.54
C GLU A 145 16.80 9.11 11.81
N LYS A 146 16.38 9.85 10.79
CA LYS A 146 15.26 10.74 10.95
C LYS A 146 13.99 9.99 11.27
N MET A 147 13.76 8.89 10.60
CA MET A 147 12.56 8.13 10.87
C MET A 147 12.61 7.45 12.21
N GLY A 148 13.79 6.99 12.58
CA GLY A 148 13.96 6.39 13.89
C GLY A 148 13.78 7.39 15.00
N ASP A 149 14.33 8.58 14.83
CA ASP A 149 14.21 9.64 15.83
C ASP A 149 12.82 10.20 15.89
N LYS A 150 12.16 10.18 14.77
CA LYS A 150 10.85 10.77 14.64
C LYS A 150 9.83 9.72 14.33
N GLY A 151 9.66 8.82 15.23
CA GLY A 151 8.58 7.89 15.08
C GLY A 151 7.26 8.58 14.81
N ASP A 152 7.26 9.87 14.85
CA ASP A 152 6.10 10.71 14.66
C ASP A 152 5.98 11.30 13.27
N VAL A 153 6.81 10.87 12.35
CA VAL A 153 6.90 11.48 11.03
C VAL A 153 5.58 11.55 10.31
N VAL A 154 4.72 10.60 10.58
CA VAL A 154 3.47 10.50 9.85
C VAL A 154 2.32 11.23 10.50
N THR A 155 2.56 11.92 11.53
CA THR A 155 1.48 12.66 12.18
C THR A 155 1.10 13.89 11.39
#